data_ca4e6102bcff6e8f8cf7976098c2302a
#
_entry.id   ca4e6102bcff6e8f8cf7976098c2302a
#
_cell.length_a   1.000
_cell.length_b   1.000
_cell.length_c   1.000
_cell.angle_alpha   90.00
_cell.angle_beta   90.00
_cell.angle_gamma   90.00
#
_symmetry.space_group_name_H-M   'P 1'
#
loop_
_entity.id
_entity.type
_entity.pdbx_description
1 polymer ?
#
loop_
_entity_poly.entity_id
_entity_poly.type
_entity_poly.pdbx_seq_one_letter_code
_entity_poly.pdbx_strand_id
1 'polypeptide(L)'
;MKYLVKIFVVTFLLLIYTNASAEQKVAYLDMTFVLNNSKAGKGAQDFLQKSFKENQKIFLDKENSLKKEESDLLAQKSILTKEEYQKKTDNLRKKVIDYQSQRRLSLETITTQRAEARQKLLEKLDPILKTYIEENGISLIVDKKNILMANTNLDITNIIIERLNKELPSLSIK
;
A
#
# COMPACT_ATOMS: atom_id res chain seq x y z
N MET A 1 65.64 33.09 -4.91
CA MET A 1 64.65 32.90 -5.95
C MET A 1 64.09 31.46 -6.04
N LYS A 2 64.90 30.41 -6.07
CA LYS A 2 64.42 29.01 -6.18
C LYS A 2 63.51 28.56 -5.06
N TYR A 3 63.71 29.00 -3.82
CA TYR A 3 62.85 28.64 -2.68
C TYR A 3 61.54 29.40 -2.65
N LEU A 4 61.50 30.66 -3.07
CA LEU A 4 60.27 31.47 -3.20
C LEU A 4 59.29 30.89 -4.24
N VAL A 5 59.81 30.39 -5.36
CA VAL A 5 58.99 29.73 -6.38
C VAL A 5 58.45 28.41 -5.88
N LYS A 6 59.21 27.62 -5.12
CA LYS A 6 58.72 26.37 -4.51
C LYS A 6 57.60 26.61 -3.47
N ILE A 7 57.75 27.62 -2.61
CA ILE A 7 56.72 28.01 -1.66
C ILE A 7 55.45 28.48 -2.37
N PHE A 8 55.60 29.27 -3.44
CA PHE A 8 54.44 29.75 -4.19
C PHE A 8 53.70 28.63 -4.93
N VAL A 9 54.39 27.65 -5.47
CA VAL A 9 53.75 26.46 -6.08
C VAL A 9 53.06 25.60 -5.05
N VAL A 10 53.63 25.41 -3.88
CA VAL A 10 53.00 24.60 -2.80
C VAL A 10 51.74 25.30 -2.23
N THR A 11 51.80 26.64 -2.04
CA THR A 11 50.63 27.40 -1.60
C THR A 11 49.52 27.46 -2.66
N PHE A 12 49.88 27.54 -3.95
CA PHE A 12 48.94 27.51 -5.06
C PHE A 12 48.27 26.13 -5.21
N LEU A 13 49.04 25.03 -5.03
CA LEU A 13 48.49 23.68 -5.00
C LEU A 13 47.52 23.47 -3.79
N LEU A 14 47.82 24.03 -2.62
CA LEU A 14 46.95 23.95 -1.44
C LEU A 14 45.63 24.72 -1.63
N LEU A 15 45.63 25.81 -2.39
CA LEU A 15 44.42 26.62 -2.68
C LEU A 15 43.47 25.92 -3.65
N ILE A 16 43.93 24.97 -4.48
CA ILE A 16 43.07 24.24 -5.44
C ILE A 16 42.23 23.16 -4.70
N TYR A 17 42.65 22.71 -3.53
CA TYR A 17 41.94 21.64 -2.79
C TYR A 17 40.75 22.14 -1.95
N THR A 18 40.44 23.42 -1.86
CA THR A 18 39.46 23.97 -0.92
C THR A 18 38.04 24.14 -1.47
N ASN A 19 37.75 23.74 -2.72
CA ASN A 19 36.42 23.92 -3.30
C ASN A 19 35.67 22.63 -3.64
N ALA A 20 35.92 21.56 -2.89
CA ALA A 20 35.04 20.38 -2.93
C ALA A 20 33.82 20.64 -2.02
N SER A 21 33.02 21.63 -2.33
CA SER A 21 31.65 21.67 -1.82
C SER A 21 30.94 20.48 -2.45
N ALA A 22 30.77 19.41 -1.68
CA ALA A 22 29.90 18.32 -2.07
C ALA A 22 28.50 18.93 -2.24
N GLU A 23 28.10 19.15 -3.48
CA GLU A 23 26.74 19.63 -3.81
C GLU A 23 25.76 18.60 -3.27
N GLN A 24 25.05 18.96 -2.21
CA GLN A 24 24.06 18.08 -1.62
C GLN A 24 22.89 17.93 -2.60
N LYS A 25 22.87 16.80 -3.30
CA LYS A 25 21.77 16.51 -4.21
C LYS A 25 20.56 16.06 -3.41
N VAL A 26 19.44 16.73 -3.61
CA VAL A 26 18.14 16.39 -3.04
C VAL A 26 17.24 15.90 -4.15
N ALA A 27 16.43 14.89 -3.86
CA ALA A 27 15.37 14.43 -4.74
C ALA A 27 14.06 14.31 -3.96
N TYR A 28 12.95 14.22 -4.67
CA TYR A 28 11.67 13.89 -4.07
C TYR A 28 10.91 12.86 -4.89
N LEU A 29 10.01 12.14 -4.22
CA LEU A 29 9.10 11.21 -4.87
C LEU A 29 7.72 11.25 -4.22
N ASP A 30 6.70 10.96 -4.99
CA ASP A 30 5.36 10.71 -4.48
C ASP A 30 5.24 9.23 -4.07
N MET A 31 5.48 8.96 -2.78
CA MET A 31 5.42 7.60 -2.23
C MET A 31 4.04 6.95 -2.47
N THR A 32 2.97 7.70 -2.29
CA THR A 32 1.60 7.20 -2.49
C THR A 32 1.37 6.85 -3.96
N PHE A 33 1.84 7.69 -4.86
CA PHE A 33 1.73 7.46 -6.29
C PHE A 33 2.54 6.23 -6.71
N VAL A 34 3.78 6.06 -6.22
CA VAL A 34 4.62 4.88 -6.48
C VAL A 34 3.91 3.59 -6.05
N LEU A 35 3.43 3.53 -4.80
CA LEU A 35 2.75 2.36 -4.28
C LEU A 35 1.47 2.01 -5.05
N ASN A 36 0.71 3.03 -5.46
CA ASN A 36 -0.58 2.83 -6.13
C ASN A 36 -0.46 2.59 -7.64
N ASN A 37 0.60 3.10 -8.29
CA ASN A 37 0.72 3.06 -9.75
C ASN A 37 1.78 2.08 -10.26
N SER A 38 2.57 1.46 -9.39
CA SER A 38 3.38 0.31 -9.80
C SER A 38 2.50 -0.86 -10.27
N LYS A 39 3.05 -1.73 -11.12
CA LYS A 39 2.33 -2.92 -11.63
C LYS A 39 1.80 -3.79 -10.48
N ALA A 40 2.66 -4.05 -9.49
CA ALA A 40 2.29 -4.82 -8.31
C ALA A 40 1.24 -4.10 -7.45
N GLY A 41 1.34 -2.79 -7.29
CA GLY A 41 0.38 -1.98 -6.53
C GLY A 41 -1.00 -1.95 -7.18
N LYS A 42 -1.06 -1.71 -8.50
CA LYS A 42 -2.32 -1.77 -9.26
C LYS A 42 -2.95 -3.17 -9.17
N GLY A 43 -2.17 -4.22 -9.43
CA GLY A 43 -2.68 -5.59 -9.33
C GLY A 43 -3.22 -5.94 -7.94
N ALA A 44 -2.57 -5.45 -6.88
CA ALA A 44 -3.05 -5.59 -5.51
C ALA A 44 -4.39 -4.87 -5.28
N GLN A 45 -4.53 -3.63 -5.77
CA GLN A 45 -5.78 -2.87 -5.66
C GLN A 45 -6.91 -3.52 -6.43
N ASP A 46 -6.66 -3.96 -7.67
CA ASP A 46 -7.67 -4.62 -8.50
C ASP A 46 -8.17 -5.91 -7.84
N PHE A 47 -7.25 -6.72 -7.30
CA PHE A 47 -7.59 -7.93 -6.56
C PHE A 47 -8.47 -7.61 -5.33
N LEU A 48 -8.05 -6.67 -4.49
CA LEU A 48 -8.77 -6.29 -3.28
C LEU A 48 -10.16 -5.69 -3.60
N GLN A 49 -10.25 -4.88 -4.65
CA GLN A 49 -11.52 -4.30 -5.10
C GLN A 49 -12.48 -5.39 -5.60
N LYS A 50 -11.95 -6.34 -6.38
CA LYS A 50 -12.74 -7.49 -6.86
C LYS A 50 -13.23 -8.33 -5.69
N SER A 51 -12.35 -8.71 -4.76
CA SER A 51 -12.70 -9.48 -3.56
C SER A 51 -13.74 -8.78 -2.70
N PHE A 52 -13.62 -7.46 -2.54
CA PHE A 52 -14.61 -6.66 -1.81
C PHE A 52 -15.98 -6.70 -2.48
N LYS A 53 -16.05 -6.50 -3.81
CA LYS A 53 -17.32 -6.54 -4.57
C LYS A 53 -17.98 -7.92 -4.53
N GLU A 54 -17.18 -8.98 -4.67
CA GLU A 54 -17.67 -10.36 -4.60
C GLU A 54 -18.23 -10.69 -3.21
N ASN A 55 -17.50 -10.33 -2.15
CA ASN A 55 -17.96 -10.49 -0.78
C ASN A 55 -19.23 -9.68 -0.51
N GLN A 56 -19.30 -8.44 -0.99
CA GLN A 56 -20.47 -7.60 -0.84
C GLN A 56 -21.72 -8.26 -1.46
N LYS A 57 -21.58 -8.85 -2.66
CA LYS A 57 -22.67 -9.58 -3.31
C LYS A 57 -23.09 -10.81 -2.50
N ILE A 58 -22.13 -11.64 -2.08
CA ILE A 58 -22.39 -12.85 -1.27
C ILE A 58 -23.14 -12.49 0.01
N PHE A 59 -22.72 -11.43 0.71
CA PHE A 59 -23.38 -11.02 1.95
C PHE A 59 -24.74 -10.39 1.73
N LEU A 60 -24.96 -9.69 0.62
CA LEU A 60 -26.28 -9.20 0.23
C LEU A 60 -27.25 -10.35 -0.06
N ASP A 61 -26.82 -11.36 -0.79
CA ASP A 61 -27.63 -12.55 -1.11
C ASP A 61 -27.97 -13.34 0.17
N LYS A 62 -27.01 -13.51 1.08
CA LYS A 62 -27.25 -14.13 2.39
C LYS A 62 -28.24 -13.33 3.24
N GLU A 63 -28.11 -12.01 3.28
CA GLU A 63 -29.00 -11.13 4.02
C GLU A 63 -30.45 -11.24 3.50
N ASN A 64 -30.63 -11.22 2.18
CA ASN A 64 -31.94 -11.37 1.56
C ASN A 64 -32.55 -12.75 1.84
N SER A 65 -31.72 -13.81 1.85
CA SER A 65 -32.15 -15.16 2.22
C SER A 65 -32.62 -15.25 3.67
N LEU A 66 -31.87 -14.63 4.61
CA LEU A 66 -32.26 -14.59 6.03
C LEU A 66 -33.53 -13.79 6.26
N LYS A 67 -33.73 -12.64 5.59
CA LYS A 67 -34.96 -11.86 5.63
C LYS A 67 -36.18 -12.64 5.11
N LYS A 68 -35.98 -13.42 4.04
CA LYS A 68 -37.03 -14.29 3.51
C LYS A 68 -37.36 -15.40 4.51
N GLU A 69 -36.36 -16.08 5.07
CA GLU A 69 -36.56 -17.13 6.09
C GLU A 69 -37.30 -16.59 7.32
N GLU A 70 -37.01 -15.37 7.75
CA GLU A 70 -37.70 -14.68 8.85
C GLU A 70 -39.19 -14.42 8.49
N SER A 71 -39.46 -13.89 7.30
CA SER A 71 -40.80 -13.65 6.82
C SER A 71 -41.62 -14.94 6.72
N ASP A 72 -41.01 -16.00 6.17
CA ASP A 72 -41.66 -17.31 6.04
C ASP A 72 -41.95 -17.91 7.41
N LEU A 73 -41.05 -17.76 8.39
CA LEU A 73 -41.24 -18.22 9.76
C LEU A 73 -42.38 -17.47 10.48
N LEU A 74 -42.45 -16.15 10.27
CA LEU A 74 -43.55 -15.33 10.82
C LEU A 74 -44.91 -15.76 10.25
N ALA A 75 -45.00 -16.04 8.95
CA ALA A 75 -46.21 -16.53 8.29
C ALA A 75 -46.67 -17.89 8.82
N GLN A 76 -45.72 -18.75 9.27
CA GLN A 76 -46.00 -20.07 9.83
C GLN A 76 -46.37 -20.05 11.30
N LYS A 77 -46.31 -18.92 11.99
CA LYS A 77 -46.49 -18.82 13.44
C LYS A 77 -47.82 -19.39 13.96
N SER A 78 -48.89 -19.28 13.20
CA SER A 78 -50.22 -19.78 13.55
C SER A 78 -50.43 -21.25 13.22
N ILE A 79 -49.52 -21.88 12.46
CA ILE A 79 -49.66 -23.25 11.95
C ILE A 79 -48.75 -24.21 12.76
N LEU A 80 -47.59 -23.69 13.22
CA LEU A 80 -46.58 -24.47 13.94
C LEU A 80 -46.96 -24.63 15.43
N THR A 81 -46.54 -25.76 16.02
CA THR A 81 -46.53 -25.89 17.48
C THR A 81 -45.55 -24.91 18.12
N LYS A 82 -45.73 -24.60 19.38
CA LYS A 82 -44.86 -23.69 20.12
C LYS A 82 -43.41 -24.17 20.11
N GLU A 83 -43.18 -25.46 20.26
CA GLU A 83 -41.87 -26.10 20.27
C GLU A 83 -41.19 -26.01 18.89
N GLU A 84 -41.91 -26.28 17.82
CA GLU A 84 -41.42 -26.17 16.46
C GLU A 84 -41.05 -24.74 16.08
N TYR A 85 -41.92 -23.78 16.43
CA TYR A 85 -41.67 -22.37 16.21
C TYR A 85 -40.42 -21.89 16.95
N GLN A 86 -40.29 -22.27 18.21
CA GLN A 86 -39.11 -21.94 19.02
C GLN A 86 -37.82 -22.49 18.40
N LYS A 87 -37.83 -23.78 18.03
CA LYS A 87 -36.66 -24.43 17.38
C LYS A 87 -36.24 -23.73 16.07
N LYS A 88 -37.21 -23.36 15.22
CA LYS A 88 -36.93 -22.63 13.98
C LYS A 88 -36.39 -21.23 14.27
N THR A 89 -36.95 -20.53 15.27
CA THR A 89 -36.47 -19.20 15.69
C THR A 89 -35.03 -19.27 16.18
N ASP A 90 -34.68 -20.26 16.99
CA ASP A 90 -33.33 -20.42 17.52
C ASP A 90 -32.32 -20.75 16.38
N ASN A 91 -32.74 -21.57 15.43
CA ASN A 91 -31.91 -21.83 14.22
C ASN A 91 -31.69 -20.58 13.40
N LEU A 92 -32.73 -19.79 13.15
CA LEU A 92 -32.59 -18.53 12.42
C LEU A 92 -31.68 -17.55 13.15
N ARG A 93 -31.81 -17.43 14.46
CA ARG A 93 -30.94 -16.62 15.31
C ARG A 93 -29.46 -17.02 15.16
N LYS A 94 -29.17 -18.33 15.20
CA LYS A 94 -27.80 -18.84 14.97
C LYS A 94 -27.27 -18.45 13.60
N LYS A 95 -28.08 -18.59 12.53
CA LYS A 95 -27.69 -18.19 11.17
C LYS A 95 -27.41 -16.69 11.06
N VAL A 96 -28.19 -15.83 11.74
CA VAL A 96 -27.96 -14.38 11.77
C VAL A 96 -26.65 -14.03 12.47
N ILE A 97 -26.36 -14.67 13.60
CA ILE A 97 -25.10 -14.49 14.35
C ILE A 97 -23.90 -14.91 13.46
N ASP A 98 -24.01 -16.07 12.81
CA ASP A 98 -22.97 -16.57 11.92
C ASP A 98 -22.74 -15.65 10.71
N TYR A 99 -23.82 -15.17 10.08
CA TYR A 99 -23.76 -14.17 9.02
C TYR A 99 -23.00 -12.90 9.45
N GLN A 100 -23.36 -12.34 10.63
CA GLN A 100 -22.70 -11.13 11.14
C GLN A 100 -21.21 -11.38 11.41
N SER A 101 -20.86 -12.54 11.97
CA SER A 101 -19.48 -12.93 12.23
C SER A 101 -18.68 -13.07 10.92
N GLN A 102 -19.23 -13.81 9.95
CA GLN A 102 -18.56 -14.00 8.64
C GLN A 102 -18.38 -12.68 7.90
N ARG A 103 -19.37 -11.78 7.92
CA ARG A 103 -19.27 -10.47 7.30
C ARG A 103 -18.16 -9.63 7.93
N ARG A 104 -18.07 -9.60 9.26
CA ARG A 104 -17.01 -8.90 9.98
C ARG A 104 -15.63 -9.46 9.62
N LEU A 105 -15.46 -10.78 9.69
CA LEU A 105 -14.20 -11.44 9.36
C LEU A 105 -13.76 -11.17 7.91
N SER A 106 -14.70 -11.17 6.99
CA SER A 106 -14.42 -10.85 5.58
C SER A 106 -13.87 -9.43 5.40
N LEU A 107 -14.43 -8.44 6.08
CA LEU A 107 -13.93 -7.06 6.03
C LEU A 107 -12.55 -6.93 6.69
N GLU A 108 -12.33 -7.61 7.80
CA GLU A 108 -11.06 -7.68 8.50
C GLU A 108 -9.97 -8.31 7.61
N THR A 109 -10.29 -9.41 6.94
CA THR A 109 -9.39 -10.07 5.98
C THR A 109 -8.94 -9.12 4.88
N ILE A 110 -9.87 -8.39 4.24
CA ILE A 110 -9.52 -7.41 3.20
C ILE A 110 -8.62 -6.30 3.74
N THR A 111 -8.89 -5.83 4.96
CA THR A 111 -8.07 -4.79 5.62
C THR A 111 -6.65 -5.30 5.88
N THR A 112 -6.52 -6.52 6.40
CA THR A 112 -5.23 -7.17 6.65
C THR A 112 -4.46 -7.38 5.35
N GLN A 113 -5.10 -7.93 4.32
CA GLN A 113 -4.50 -8.14 3.01
C GLN A 113 -3.99 -6.82 2.39
N ARG A 114 -4.71 -5.72 2.57
CA ARG A 114 -4.27 -4.39 2.12
C ARG A 114 -3.02 -3.93 2.85
N ALA A 115 -2.97 -4.11 4.18
CA ALA A 115 -1.81 -3.76 4.98
C ALA A 115 -0.58 -4.59 4.59
N GLU A 116 -0.74 -5.91 4.43
CA GLU A 116 0.31 -6.82 4.00
C GLU A 116 0.83 -6.48 2.58
N ALA A 117 -0.07 -6.20 1.65
CA ALA A 117 0.31 -5.79 0.30
C ALA A 117 1.16 -4.51 0.33
N ARG A 118 0.74 -3.51 1.11
CA ARG A 118 1.49 -2.27 1.30
C ARG A 118 2.88 -2.53 1.91
N GLN A 119 2.95 -3.36 2.94
CA GLN A 119 4.22 -3.71 3.59
C GLN A 119 5.19 -4.37 2.61
N LYS A 120 4.74 -5.38 1.85
CA LYS A 120 5.56 -6.06 0.84
C LYS A 120 6.07 -5.12 -0.25
N LEU A 121 5.25 -4.15 -0.68
CA LEU A 121 5.67 -3.12 -1.62
C LEU A 121 6.77 -2.24 -1.02
N LEU A 122 6.64 -1.80 0.23
CA LEU A 122 7.64 -0.98 0.92
C LEU A 122 8.96 -1.74 1.14
N GLU A 123 8.90 -3.02 1.51
CA GLU A 123 10.07 -3.89 1.68
C GLU A 123 10.87 -4.02 0.38
N LYS A 124 10.20 -4.04 -0.78
CA LYS A 124 10.87 -4.07 -2.09
C LYS A 124 11.35 -2.71 -2.54
N LEU A 125 10.69 -1.65 -2.11
CA LEU A 125 11.04 -0.28 -2.48
C LEU A 125 12.30 0.22 -1.74
N ASP A 126 12.50 -0.18 -0.48
CA ASP A 126 13.63 0.27 0.34
C ASP A 126 15.01 0.01 -0.32
N PRO A 127 15.36 -1.21 -0.77
CA PRO A 127 16.62 -1.45 -1.44
C PRO A 127 16.73 -0.69 -2.78
N ILE A 128 15.62 -0.50 -3.52
CA ILE A 128 15.62 0.26 -4.78
C ILE A 128 16.00 1.72 -4.51
N LEU A 129 15.44 2.32 -3.46
CA LEU A 129 15.75 3.70 -3.07
C LEU A 129 17.20 3.83 -2.61
N LYS A 130 17.71 2.89 -1.81
CA LYS A 130 19.11 2.87 -1.36
C LYS A 130 20.08 2.83 -2.54
N THR A 131 19.87 1.88 -3.44
CA THR A 131 20.71 1.76 -4.65
C THR A 131 20.63 3.03 -5.50
N TYR A 132 19.45 3.62 -5.66
CA TYR A 132 19.28 4.84 -6.43
C TYR A 132 20.00 6.04 -5.80
N ILE A 133 19.97 6.17 -4.48
CA ILE A 133 20.71 7.19 -3.71
C ILE A 133 22.21 7.06 -3.99
N GLU A 134 22.76 5.86 -3.88
CA GLU A 134 24.20 5.58 -4.06
C GLU A 134 24.63 5.86 -5.51
N GLU A 135 23.91 5.36 -6.50
CA GLU A 135 24.21 5.54 -7.93
C GLU A 135 24.23 7.01 -8.37
N ASN A 136 23.38 7.85 -7.76
CA ASN A 136 23.19 9.25 -8.20
C ASN A 136 23.80 10.29 -7.27
N GLY A 137 24.44 9.85 -6.17
CA GLY A 137 25.04 10.74 -5.17
C GLY A 137 24.01 11.63 -4.49
N ILE A 138 22.78 11.11 -4.26
CA ILE A 138 21.71 11.83 -3.59
C ILE A 138 21.94 11.79 -2.09
N SER A 139 21.81 12.92 -1.42
CA SER A 139 21.99 13.03 0.02
C SER A 139 20.66 12.85 0.78
N LEU A 140 19.53 13.18 0.16
CA LEU A 140 18.21 13.16 0.80
C LEU A 140 17.10 12.94 -0.23
N ILE A 141 16.15 12.04 0.09
CA ILE A 141 14.89 11.90 -0.64
C ILE A 141 13.76 12.35 0.30
N VAL A 142 12.89 13.24 -0.20
CA VAL A 142 11.73 13.78 0.52
C VAL A 142 10.43 13.27 -0.10
N ASP A 143 9.42 12.96 0.72
CA ASP A 143 8.09 12.64 0.21
C ASP A 143 7.42 13.93 -0.32
N LYS A 144 6.89 13.89 -1.54
CA LYS A 144 6.24 15.01 -2.24
C LYS A 144 5.14 15.68 -1.41
N LYS A 145 4.42 14.94 -0.57
CA LYS A 145 3.39 15.48 0.31
C LYS A 145 3.91 16.50 1.34
N ASN A 146 5.22 16.50 1.62
CA ASN A 146 5.88 17.40 2.57
C ASN A 146 6.54 18.61 1.87
N ILE A 147 6.35 18.77 0.55
CA ILE A 147 6.99 19.81 -0.25
C ILE A 147 5.93 20.76 -0.76
N LEU A 148 6.11 22.06 -0.51
CA LEU A 148 5.25 23.10 -1.05
C LEU A 148 5.56 23.40 -2.52
N MET A 149 6.85 23.47 -2.87
CA MET A 149 7.32 23.77 -4.23
C MET A 149 8.71 23.17 -4.43
N ALA A 150 8.94 22.58 -5.58
CA ALA A 150 10.25 22.08 -5.99
C ALA A 150 10.38 22.11 -7.51
N ASN A 151 11.62 22.04 -8.00
CA ASN A 151 11.90 21.86 -9.42
C ASN A 151 11.50 20.44 -9.84
N THR A 152 10.77 20.31 -10.94
CA THR A 152 10.31 19.03 -11.48
C THR A 152 11.44 18.07 -11.85
N ASN A 153 12.63 18.59 -12.14
CA ASN A 153 13.83 17.78 -12.43
C ASN A 153 14.31 16.96 -11.20
N LEU A 154 13.82 17.31 -10.00
CA LEU A 154 14.13 16.59 -8.76
C LEU A 154 13.11 15.47 -8.48
N ASP A 155 12.06 15.34 -9.29
CA ASP A 155 11.02 14.30 -9.15
C ASP A 155 11.52 12.98 -9.73
N ILE A 156 11.77 12.01 -8.86
CA ILE A 156 12.22 10.66 -9.23
C ILE A 156 11.08 9.64 -9.24
N THR A 157 9.83 10.06 -9.06
CA THR A 157 8.67 9.17 -8.89
C THR A 157 8.55 8.13 -10.00
N ASN A 158 8.60 8.55 -11.27
CA ASN A 158 8.47 7.64 -12.41
C ASN A 158 9.65 6.68 -12.54
N ILE A 159 10.87 7.15 -12.28
CA ILE A 159 12.08 6.32 -12.31
C ILE A 159 11.98 5.19 -11.29
N ILE A 160 11.52 5.52 -10.08
CA ILE A 160 11.35 4.54 -9.01
C ILE A 160 10.22 3.55 -9.32
N ILE A 161 9.11 4.00 -9.95
CA ILE A 161 8.05 3.10 -10.43
C ILE A 161 8.61 2.11 -11.46
N GLU A 162 9.41 2.56 -12.41
CA GLU A 162 10.01 1.68 -13.41
C GLU A 162 10.93 0.64 -12.81
N ARG A 163 11.77 1.03 -11.84
CA ARG A 163 12.64 0.10 -11.10
C ARG A 163 11.81 -0.91 -10.29
N LEU A 164 10.79 -0.44 -9.57
CA LEU A 164 9.90 -1.30 -8.82
C LEU A 164 9.15 -2.29 -9.73
N ASN A 165 8.72 -1.85 -10.90
CA ASN A 165 8.05 -2.71 -11.88
C ASN A 165 8.94 -3.81 -12.47
N LYS A 166 10.27 -3.60 -12.49
CA LYS A 166 11.24 -4.64 -12.89
C LYS A 166 11.48 -5.64 -11.78
N GLU A 167 11.66 -5.15 -10.55
CA GLU A 167 11.94 -5.98 -9.37
C GLU A 167 10.70 -6.76 -8.86
N LEU A 168 9.51 -6.14 -8.98
CA LEU A 168 8.25 -6.69 -8.52
C LEU A 168 7.15 -6.47 -9.56
N PRO A 169 7.10 -7.30 -10.61
CA PRO A 169 6.09 -7.18 -11.68
C PRO A 169 4.66 -7.53 -11.22
N SER A 170 4.52 -8.31 -10.16
CA SER A 170 3.23 -8.67 -9.56
C SER A 170 3.37 -8.96 -8.08
N LEU A 171 2.27 -8.86 -7.33
CA LEU A 171 2.20 -9.20 -5.91
C LEU A 171 1.14 -10.27 -5.68
N SER A 172 1.54 -11.40 -5.10
CA SER A 172 0.62 -12.44 -4.67
C SER A 172 -0.01 -12.08 -3.33
N ILE A 173 -1.32 -11.87 -3.31
CA ILE A 173 -2.14 -11.64 -2.11
C ILE A 173 -2.88 -12.95 -1.81
N LYS A 174 -2.70 -13.46 -0.59
CA LYS A 174 -3.34 -14.70 -0.12
C LYS A 174 -4.52 -14.35 0.78
#